data_bb03b04e41bc305302394b94fdb29da5
#
_entry.id   bb03b04e41bc305302394b94fdb29da5
#
_cell.length_a   1.000
_cell.length_b   1.000
_cell.length_c   1.000
_cell.angle_alpha   90.00
_cell.angle_beta   90.00
_cell.angle_gamma   90.00
#
_symmetry.space_group_name_H-M   'P 1'
#
loop_
_entity.id
_entity.type
_entity.pdbx_description
1 polymer ?
#
loop_
_entity_poly.entity_id
_entity_poly.type
_entity_poly.pdbx_seq_one_letter_code
_entity_poly.pdbx_strand_id
1 'polypeptide(L)'
;MKYCLTELCGIGYRKALEFLVKDYAISNHPEFKEQIESFPLSKCITDYIDNEKIKTLAKASTWLGNDATHYVKIHESYGINDLKTFVHAFVTFIDADLAYENALKLIQS
;
A
#
# COMPACT_ATOMS: atom_id res chain seq x y z
N MET A 1 -2.61 6.32 -13.27
CA MET A 1 -2.09 5.86 -11.97
C MET A 1 -0.79 6.58 -11.67
N LYS A 2 -0.62 7.02 -10.43
CA LYS A 2 0.55 7.81 -10.02
C LYS A 2 1.86 7.01 -10.10
N TYR A 3 1.79 5.70 -9.84
CA TYR A 3 2.97 4.83 -9.80
C TYR A 3 2.99 3.92 -11.02
N CYS A 4 4.18 3.76 -11.63
CA CYS A 4 4.36 2.90 -12.80
C CYS A 4 4.88 1.54 -12.36
N LEU A 5 4.05 0.50 -12.47
CA LEU A 5 4.40 -0.83 -11.99
C LEU A 5 5.41 -1.55 -12.88
N THR A 6 5.42 -1.23 -14.19
CA THR A 6 6.36 -1.89 -15.11
C THR A 6 7.80 -1.53 -14.84
N GLU A 7 8.05 -0.37 -14.24
CA GLU A 7 9.39 0.10 -13.90
C GLU A 7 9.78 -0.25 -12.48
N LEU A 8 8.86 -0.82 -11.69
CA LEU A 8 9.05 -1.05 -10.26
C LEU A 8 9.23 -2.53 -9.97
N CYS A 9 10.22 -3.16 -10.61
CA CYS A 9 10.55 -4.55 -10.35
C CYS A 9 11.55 -4.62 -9.20
N GLY A 10 11.47 -5.69 -8.40
CA GLY A 10 12.41 -5.94 -7.33
C GLY A 10 12.42 -4.86 -6.25
N ILE A 11 13.59 -4.30 -5.96
CA ILE A 11 13.78 -3.34 -4.88
C ILE A 11 12.99 -2.06 -5.11
N GLY A 12 12.93 -1.59 -6.36
CA GLY A 12 12.18 -0.38 -6.69
C GLY A 12 10.70 -0.52 -6.37
N TYR A 13 10.14 -1.68 -6.65
CA TYR A 13 8.75 -1.99 -6.35
C TYR A 13 8.47 -1.92 -4.85
N ARG A 14 9.33 -2.56 -4.05
CA ARG A 14 9.16 -2.58 -2.59
C ARG A 14 9.24 -1.18 -2.00
N LYS A 15 10.15 -0.35 -2.52
CA LYS A 15 10.32 1.01 -2.05
C LYS A 15 9.10 1.86 -2.39
N ALA A 16 8.57 1.71 -3.60
CA ALA A 16 7.36 2.43 -4.01
C ALA A 16 6.16 2.03 -3.15
N LEU A 17 6.02 0.73 -2.86
CA LEU A 17 4.94 0.24 -2.00
C LEU A 17 5.06 0.84 -0.59
N GLU A 18 6.27 0.91 -0.05
CA GLU A 18 6.51 1.50 1.26
C GLU A 18 6.07 2.98 1.29
N PHE A 19 6.47 3.76 0.28
CA PHE A 19 6.06 5.16 0.19
C PHE A 19 4.55 5.29 0.12
N LEU A 20 3.90 4.48 -0.71
CA LEU A 20 2.46 4.55 -0.91
C LEU A 20 1.70 4.25 0.38
N VAL A 21 2.09 3.18 1.07
CA VAL A 21 1.46 2.78 2.34
C VAL A 21 1.66 3.86 3.40
N LYS A 22 2.89 4.34 3.55
CA LYS A 22 3.19 5.33 4.59
C LYS A 22 2.54 6.67 4.31
N ASP A 23 2.51 7.11 3.06
CA ASP A 23 1.83 8.36 2.69
C ASP A 23 0.34 8.28 3.02
N TYR A 24 -0.30 7.17 2.71
CA TYR A 24 -1.72 6.98 3.03
C TYR A 24 -1.94 6.95 4.54
N ALA A 25 -1.11 6.21 5.27
CA ALA A 25 -1.21 6.13 6.73
C ALA A 25 -1.06 7.51 7.37
N ILE A 26 -0.09 8.31 6.90
CA ILE A 26 0.14 9.66 7.41
C ILE A 26 -1.05 10.57 7.11
N SER A 27 -1.65 10.44 5.91
CA SER A 27 -2.81 11.28 5.57
C SER A 27 -3.99 11.04 6.51
N ASN A 28 -4.13 9.82 7.04
CA ASN A 28 -5.18 9.48 7.99
C ASN A 28 -4.79 9.73 9.44
N HIS A 29 -3.52 9.70 9.74
CA HIS A 29 -2.98 9.85 11.10
C HIS A 29 -1.79 10.81 11.11
N PRO A 30 -2.01 12.09 10.78
CA PRO A 30 -0.89 13.05 10.68
C PRO A 30 -0.16 13.26 12.01
N GLU A 31 -0.82 13.03 13.14
CA GLU A 31 -0.21 13.12 14.46
C GLU A 31 0.85 12.05 14.71
N PHE A 32 0.84 10.97 13.92
CA PHE A 32 1.80 9.87 14.06
C PHE A 32 2.84 9.85 12.92
N LYS A 33 3.01 10.96 12.22
CA LYS A 33 3.89 11.02 11.06
C LYS A 33 5.30 10.50 11.34
N GLU A 34 5.91 10.94 12.44
CA GLU A 34 7.28 10.54 12.77
C GLU A 34 7.38 9.03 13.03
N GLN A 35 6.42 8.47 13.75
CA GLN A 35 6.38 7.05 14.04
C GLN A 35 6.20 6.25 12.76
N ILE A 36 5.28 6.68 11.90
CA ILE A 36 5.01 5.98 10.64
C ILE A 36 6.25 5.97 9.75
N GLU A 37 6.96 7.10 9.67
CA GLU A 37 8.16 7.19 8.86
C GLU A 37 9.28 6.28 9.34
N SER A 38 9.38 6.06 10.66
CA SER A 38 10.46 5.27 11.25
C SER A 38 10.14 3.80 11.43
N PHE A 39 8.86 3.41 11.45
CA PHE A 39 8.45 2.03 11.71
C PHE A 39 8.59 1.15 10.46
N PRO A 40 8.80 -0.17 10.66
CA PRO A 40 8.77 -1.11 9.54
C PRO A 40 7.43 -1.08 8.82
N LEU A 41 7.45 -1.41 7.53
CA LEU A 41 6.25 -1.37 6.70
C LEU A 41 5.12 -2.24 7.27
N SER A 42 5.43 -3.45 7.73
CA SER A 42 4.43 -4.36 8.28
C SER A 42 3.72 -3.77 9.49
N LYS A 43 4.46 -3.06 10.34
CA LYS A 43 3.87 -2.40 11.51
C LYS A 43 2.96 -1.24 11.10
N CYS A 44 3.36 -0.47 10.10
CA CYS A 44 2.53 0.62 9.58
C CYS A 44 1.21 0.09 9.02
N ILE A 45 1.25 -1.01 8.28
CA ILE A 45 0.05 -1.63 7.73
C ILE A 45 -0.88 -2.09 8.86
N THR A 46 -0.33 -2.74 9.88
CA THR A 46 -1.12 -3.29 10.97
C THR A 46 -1.74 -2.21 11.85
N ASP A 47 -0.95 -1.17 12.19
CA ASP A 47 -1.34 -0.22 13.21
C ASP A 47 -2.00 1.05 12.67
N TYR A 48 -1.70 1.46 11.44
CA TYR A 48 -2.09 2.77 10.94
C TYR A 48 -2.96 2.74 9.68
N ILE A 49 -3.35 1.56 9.19
CA ILE A 49 -4.33 1.44 8.12
C ILE A 49 -5.61 0.86 8.72
N ASP A 50 -6.65 1.68 8.78
CA ASP A 50 -7.89 1.30 9.47
C ASP A 50 -8.86 0.55 8.57
N ASN A 51 -8.87 0.86 7.26
CA ASN A 51 -9.77 0.22 6.31
C ASN A 51 -9.31 -1.21 6.04
N GLU A 52 -10.17 -2.19 6.34
CA GLU A 52 -9.81 -3.61 6.22
C GLU A 52 -9.48 -4.04 4.80
N LYS A 53 -10.18 -3.50 3.81
CA LYS A 53 -9.90 -3.85 2.41
C LYS A 53 -8.53 -3.33 1.98
N ILE A 54 -8.22 -2.10 2.33
CA ILE A 54 -6.92 -1.49 2.02
C ILE A 54 -5.81 -2.21 2.78
N LYS A 55 -6.04 -2.53 4.06
CA LYS A 55 -5.07 -3.27 4.88
C LYS A 55 -4.75 -4.63 4.27
N THR A 56 -5.78 -5.38 3.86
CA THR A 56 -5.61 -6.71 3.27
C THR A 56 -4.82 -6.63 1.97
N LEU A 57 -5.15 -5.68 1.11
CA LEU A 57 -4.45 -5.50 -0.16
C LEU A 57 -2.99 -5.08 0.06
N ALA A 58 -2.73 -4.24 1.06
CA ALA A 58 -1.37 -3.83 1.39
C ALA A 58 -0.55 -5.03 1.89
N LYS A 59 -1.13 -5.86 2.75
CA LYS A 59 -0.46 -7.07 3.24
C LYS A 59 -0.14 -8.04 2.11
N ALA A 60 -1.13 -8.32 1.25
CA ALA A 60 -0.96 -9.25 0.14
C ALA A 60 0.13 -8.74 -0.82
N SER A 61 0.12 -7.45 -1.11
CA SER A 61 1.12 -6.84 -1.98
C SER A 61 2.52 -6.93 -1.38
N THR A 62 2.64 -6.72 -0.07
CA THR A 62 3.93 -6.80 0.63
C THR A 62 4.46 -8.24 0.61
N TRP A 63 3.59 -9.22 0.88
CA TRP A 63 4.00 -10.63 0.88
C TRP A 63 4.49 -11.06 -0.49
N LEU A 64 3.75 -10.75 -1.55
CA LEU A 64 4.15 -11.12 -2.90
C LEU A 64 5.37 -10.34 -3.38
N GLY A 65 5.49 -9.07 -2.98
CA GLY A 65 6.69 -8.28 -3.28
C GLY A 65 7.93 -8.86 -2.64
N ASN A 66 7.82 -9.35 -1.40
CA ASN A 66 8.91 -10.03 -0.72
C ASN A 66 9.26 -11.34 -1.42
N ASP A 67 8.24 -12.14 -1.78
CA ASP A 67 8.46 -13.41 -2.50
C ASP A 67 9.24 -13.19 -3.80
N ALA A 68 8.94 -12.12 -4.53
CA ALA A 68 9.57 -11.85 -5.81
C ALA A 68 11.08 -11.62 -5.70
N THR A 69 11.57 -11.25 -4.50
CA THR A 69 13.00 -10.99 -4.26
C THR A 69 13.72 -12.17 -3.60
N HIS A 70 12.98 -13.23 -3.25
CA HIS A 70 13.58 -14.40 -2.60
C HIS A 70 13.96 -15.46 -3.62
N TYR A 71 15.05 -16.17 -3.34
CA TYR A 71 15.50 -17.27 -4.21
C TYR A 71 14.45 -18.41 -4.23
N VAL A 72 13.92 -18.76 -3.06
CA VAL A 72 12.85 -19.74 -2.94
C VAL A 72 11.57 -19.00 -2.62
N LYS A 73 10.58 -19.11 -3.51
CA LYS A 73 9.29 -18.43 -3.34
C LYS A 73 8.40 -19.24 -2.39
N ILE A 74 7.81 -18.54 -1.42
CA ILE A 74 6.92 -19.16 -0.43
C ILE A 74 5.50 -19.31 -0.98
N HIS A 75 5.05 -18.35 -1.79
CA HIS A 75 3.70 -18.33 -2.34
C HIS A 75 3.71 -18.65 -3.84
N GLU A 76 4.13 -19.87 -4.18
CA GLU A 76 4.37 -20.27 -5.58
C GLU A 76 3.16 -20.19 -6.49
N SER A 77 1.95 -20.36 -5.94
CA SER A 77 0.72 -20.31 -6.74
C SER A 77 0.36 -18.89 -7.20
N TYR A 78 1.05 -17.87 -6.71
CA TYR A 78 0.82 -16.49 -7.07
C TYR A 78 2.04 -15.93 -7.81
N GLY A 79 1.78 -15.15 -8.85
CA GLY A 79 2.83 -14.57 -9.68
C GLY A 79 2.79 -13.07 -9.72
N ILE A 80 3.62 -12.50 -10.61
CA ILE A 80 3.74 -11.05 -10.77
C ILE A 80 2.42 -10.41 -11.19
N ASN A 81 1.58 -11.13 -11.94
CA ASN A 81 0.29 -10.60 -12.34
C ASN A 81 -0.66 -10.43 -11.16
N ASP A 82 -0.61 -11.35 -10.20
CA ASP A 82 -1.39 -11.23 -8.97
C ASP A 82 -0.92 -10.04 -8.16
N LEU A 83 0.40 -9.84 -8.08
CA LEU A 83 0.98 -8.70 -7.39
C LEU A 83 0.50 -7.38 -8.02
N LYS A 84 0.54 -7.29 -9.34
CA LYS A 84 0.06 -6.11 -10.06
C LYS A 84 -1.41 -5.85 -9.79
N THR A 85 -2.22 -6.91 -9.78
CA THR A 85 -3.66 -6.81 -9.50
C THR A 85 -3.89 -6.26 -8.10
N PHE A 86 -3.18 -6.79 -7.09
CA PHE A 86 -3.36 -6.35 -5.71
C PHE A 86 -2.92 -4.90 -5.50
N VAL A 87 -1.80 -4.51 -6.10
CA VAL A 87 -1.32 -3.12 -5.98
C VAL A 87 -2.26 -2.17 -6.71
N HIS A 88 -2.75 -2.56 -7.88
CA HIS A 88 -3.71 -1.74 -8.61
C HIS A 88 -4.99 -1.53 -7.79
N ALA A 89 -5.51 -2.60 -7.19
CA ALA A 89 -6.69 -2.50 -6.33
C ALA A 89 -6.41 -1.64 -5.10
N PHE A 90 -5.23 -1.78 -4.50
CA PHE A 90 -4.81 -0.98 -3.35
C PHE A 90 -4.83 0.52 -3.69
N VAL A 91 -4.22 0.89 -4.82
CA VAL A 91 -4.21 2.30 -5.28
C VAL A 91 -5.62 2.78 -5.56
N THR A 92 -6.45 1.95 -6.19
CA THR A 92 -7.84 2.29 -6.52
C THR A 92 -8.65 2.59 -5.25
N PHE A 93 -8.50 1.77 -4.22
CA PHE A 93 -9.19 1.98 -2.96
C PHE A 93 -8.71 3.25 -2.26
N ILE A 94 -7.41 3.54 -2.31
CA ILE A 94 -6.87 4.78 -1.73
C ILE A 94 -7.44 5.99 -2.46
N ASP A 95 -7.45 5.96 -3.79
CA ASP A 95 -7.99 7.07 -4.58
C ASP A 95 -9.46 7.30 -4.28
N ALA A 96 -10.23 6.21 -4.15
CA ALA A 96 -11.65 6.30 -3.80
C ALA A 96 -11.84 6.89 -2.40
N ASP A 97 -11.02 6.49 -1.44
CA ASP A 97 -11.10 6.98 -0.07
C ASP A 97 -10.80 8.48 -0.01
N LEU A 98 -9.78 8.92 -0.73
CA LEU A 98 -9.43 10.35 -0.80
C LEU A 98 -10.53 11.17 -1.47
N ALA A 99 -11.14 10.64 -2.52
CA ALA A 99 -12.25 11.30 -3.18
C ALA A 99 -13.46 11.42 -2.24
N TYR A 100 -13.73 10.37 -1.47
CA TYR A 100 -14.78 10.37 -0.47
C TYR A 100 -14.55 11.46 0.58
N GLU A 101 -13.32 11.56 1.10
CA GLU A 101 -12.97 12.58 2.08
C GLU A 101 -13.16 14.00 1.51
N ASN A 102 -12.78 14.21 0.27
CA ASN A 102 -12.97 15.50 -0.39
C ASN A 102 -14.45 15.83 -0.57
N ALA A 103 -15.25 14.85 -0.95
CA ALA A 103 -16.69 15.01 -1.09
C ALA A 103 -17.34 15.35 0.24
N LEU A 104 -16.89 14.69 1.32
CA LEU A 104 -17.40 14.94 2.66
C LEU A 104 -17.12 16.38 3.09
N LYS A 105 -15.91 16.87 2.83
CA LYS A 105 -15.54 18.26 3.13
C LYS A 105 -16.42 19.25 2.37
N LEU A 106 -16.71 18.97 1.11
CA LEU A 106 -17.59 19.83 0.31
C LEU A 106 -18.99 19.91 0.90
N ILE A 107 -19.55 18.77 1.30
CA ILE A 107 -20.91 18.72 1.86
C ILE A 107 -20.98 19.42 3.21
N GLN A 108 -19.93 19.35 4.00
CA GLN A 108 -19.86 19.95 5.34
C GLN A 108 -19.53 21.43 5.34
N SER A 109 -19.08 21.98 4.23
CA SER A 109 -18.68 23.39 4.15
C SER A 109 -19.84 24.35 4.03
#